data_86a107330472ea755fd8070e40d4fa75
#
_entry.id   86a107330472ea755fd8070e40d4fa75
#
_cell.length_a   1.000
_cell.length_b   1.000
_cell.length_c   1.000
_cell.angle_alpha   90.00
_cell.angle_beta   90.00
_cell.angle_gamma   90.00
#
_symmetry.space_group_name_H-M   'P 1'
#
loop_
_entity.id
_entity.type
_entity.pdbx_description
1 polymer ?
#
loop_
_entity_poly.entity_id
_entity_poly.type
_entity_poly.pdbx_seq_one_letter_code
_entity_poly.pdbx_strand_id
1 'polypeptide(L)'
;MARNVTAHKRRGPALGFAAGLLALLIVGAATAEPRHGISAFGDLKYPADFTNFDYVNVDAPKGGTLRLRGTLSFDTVNPFTLKGIRFRGRNASAMGLPYDSLMTGTADEPDSMYGLVAETADLADDRTSIVFKLRPEARFHDGSPMTVDDIVFSFTTLKERGSPGFRIIYKSILGVEAIGEDQVKFTFDPEAELRDLPRIAAGMPILSKTYYSEVDFEKTTLVPPLGSGPYRITKVDPGRTITLERVEDYWAKDLPVNVGRYNFGKIKIEFFKDRDVAHEGFKSGVFDFQEEFTSRIWATGYDFPAVRDGRVVKEAVPIGGPASRQYFALNMRRDKFKDRRVRQAINLAFDFEWTNENLFYSVYRRTGSIFENTNMAARELPTDAELELLNPFRDQLPPEVFTQVYEQPKTDSSGSARANLRKARQLLADAGWTIQGGRLRDEAGKVFEVEFLLRSPSFERIIAPIIKNLDRLGIDAKMRTVDAAQYGKRVREDRDFDITTAAFGVSATPGVGEKNFWGSEAADLRGANNFSGIKDPVVDALLVRLAEAQDRESLTLAARALDRVLLWNQYIILQWFRANYTIAYWDIFGRPETRPTYALGFLDTWWIDPEKTAGLKGDRDNL
;
A
#
# COMPACT_ATOMS: atom_id res chain seq x y z
N MET A 1 31.88 -52.13 -101.49
CA MET A 1 30.84 -51.11 -101.34
C MET A 1 30.87 -50.51 -99.98
N ALA A 2 30.98 -49.24 -99.87
CA ALA A 2 31.21 -48.41 -98.72
C ALA A 2 30.15 -48.50 -97.66
N ARG A 3 30.52 -48.25 -96.37
CA ARG A 3 29.94 -47.16 -95.56
C ARG A 3 30.70 -47.01 -94.27
N ASN A 4 31.14 -45.78 -94.09
CA ASN A 4 31.69 -45.23 -92.83
C ASN A 4 30.72 -45.38 -91.69
N VAL A 5 31.25 -45.66 -90.50
CA VAL A 5 30.54 -45.42 -89.24
C VAL A 5 31.49 -44.71 -88.27
N THR A 6 31.16 -43.50 -88.00
CA THR A 6 31.79 -42.52 -87.15
C THR A 6 31.69 -42.91 -85.65
N ALA A 7 32.79 -42.88 -84.93
CA ALA A 7 32.83 -43.15 -83.52
C ALA A 7 32.32 -41.95 -82.71
N HIS A 8 31.29 -42.14 -81.89
CA HIS A 8 30.81 -41.18 -80.88
C HIS A 8 31.48 -41.49 -79.55
N LYS A 9 32.30 -40.55 -79.05
CA LYS A 9 32.79 -40.52 -77.69
C LYS A 9 31.66 -40.19 -76.75
N ARG A 10 31.32 -41.13 -75.88
CA ARG A 10 30.47 -40.89 -74.70
C ARG A 10 31.33 -40.23 -73.63
N ARG A 11 30.97 -39.02 -73.22
CA ARG A 11 31.40 -38.36 -71.98
C ARG A 11 30.51 -38.86 -70.82
N GLY A 12 31.14 -39.43 -69.77
CA GLY A 12 30.47 -39.81 -68.56
C GLY A 12 30.14 -38.56 -67.64
N PRO A 13 29.09 -38.62 -66.82
CA PRO A 13 28.73 -37.48 -65.98
C PRO A 13 29.66 -37.40 -64.78
N ALA A 14 30.20 -36.20 -64.52
CA ALA A 14 30.94 -35.85 -63.29
C ALA A 14 29.95 -35.80 -62.14
N LEU A 15 30.16 -36.60 -61.10
CA LEU A 15 29.51 -36.46 -59.79
C LEU A 15 29.95 -35.14 -59.13
N GLY A 16 29.08 -34.15 -59.12
CA GLY A 16 29.20 -32.95 -58.31
C GLY A 16 28.84 -33.29 -56.86
N PHE A 17 29.82 -33.24 -55.97
CA PHE A 17 29.57 -33.21 -54.52
C PHE A 17 28.95 -31.86 -54.16
N ALA A 18 27.63 -31.83 -53.87
CA ALA A 18 26.95 -30.72 -53.24
C ALA A 18 27.25 -30.81 -51.72
N ALA A 19 28.22 -30.02 -51.23
CA ALA A 19 28.39 -29.77 -49.83
C ALA A 19 27.23 -28.89 -49.32
N GLY A 20 26.19 -29.50 -48.74
CA GLY A 20 25.14 -28.81 -48.04
C GLY A 20 25.70 -28.17 -46.77
N LEU A 21 25.87 -26.84 -46.77
CA LEU A 21 26.07 -26.08 -45.54
C LEU A 21 24.77 -26.12 -44.74
N LEU A 22 24.72 -27.00 -43.72
CA LEU A 22 23.70 -26.95 -42.67
C LEU A 22 24.06 -25.77 -41.78
N ALA A 23 23.50 -24.59 -42.04
CA ALA A 23 23.52 -23.47 -41.13
C ALA A 23 22.65 -23.85 -39.93
N LEU A 24 23.25 -24.29 -38.84
CA LEU A 24 22.63 -24.31 -37.53
C LEU A 24 22.30 -22.85 -37.17
N LEU A 25 21.06 -22.45 -37.34
CA LEU A 25 20.49 -21.29 -36.65
C LEU A 25 20.50 -21.63 -35.16
N ILE A 26 21.59 -21.29 -34.47
CA ILE A 26 21.57 -21.11 -33.04
C ILE A 26 20.67 -19.88 -32.83
N VAL A 27 19.40 -20.12 -32.57
CA VAL A 27 18.53 -19.12 -31.94
C VAL A 27 19.14 -18.96 -30.55
N GLY A 28 20.10 -18.05 -30.42
CA GLY A 28 20.52 -17.56 -29.12
C GLY A 28 19.26 -16.96 -28.50
N ALA A 29 18.77 -17.55 -27.41
CA ALA A 29 17.85 -16.86 -26.53
C ALA A 29 18.53 -15.54 -26.20
N ALA A 30 17.94 -14.43 -26.65
CA ALA A 30 18.37 -13.10 -26.24
C ALA A 30 18.12 -13.05 -24.74
N THR A 31 19.15 -13.27 -23.94
CA THR A 31 19.09 -12.98 -22.52
C THR A 31 19.03 -11.46 -22.40
N ALA A 32 17.97 -10.96 -21.78
CA ALA A 32 17.89 -9.54 -21.46
C ALA A 32 19.19 -9.15 -20.71
N GLU A 33 19.79 -8.03 -21.06
CA GLU A 33 21.02 -7.59 -20.39
C GLU A 33 20.73 -7.28 -18.91
N PRO A 34 21.58 -7.76 -17.98
CA PRO A 34 21.44 -7.48 -16.55
C PRO A 34 21.36 -5.97 -16.30
N ARG A 35 20.35 -5.53 -15.57
CA ARG A 35 20.07 -4.11 -15.30
C ARG A 35 20.29 -3.75 -13.83
N HIS A 36 20.72 -2.51 -13.58
CA HIS A 36 20.87 -1.93 -12.25
C HIS A 36 19.54 -1.64 -11.54
N GLY A 37 18.42 -1.72 -12.26
CA GLY A 37 17.07 -1.44 -11.75
C GLY A 37 15.99 -2.16 -12.55
N ILE A 38 14.82 -2.27 -11.97
CA ILE A 38 13.61 -2.83 -12.57
C ILE A 38 12.43 -1.89 -12.33
N SER A 39 11.46 -1.87 -13.25
CA SER A 39 10.18 -1.21 -13.04
C SER A 39 9.02 -2.05 -13.57
N ALA A 40 7.80 -1.69 -13.20
CA ALA A 40 6.61 -2.38 -13.69
C ALA A 40 6.51 -2.35 -15.23
N PHE A 41 6.91 -1.24 -15.86
CA PHE A 41 6.77 -0.98 -17.29
C PHE A 41 8.11 -0.87 -18.04
N GLY A 42 9.24 -1.11 -17.37
CA GLY A 42 10.57 -1.13 -17.98
C GLY A 42 11.28 0.23 -18.04
N ASP A 43 10.60 1.32 -17.67
CA ASP A 43 11.17 2.67 -17.60
C ASP A 43 11.83 2.91 -16.23
N LEU A 44 13.01 3.53 -16.22
CA LEU A 44 13.75 3.93 -15.03
C LEU A 44 14.12 5.41 -15.13
N LYS A 45 13.86 6.18 -14.08
CA LYS A 45 14.24 7.59 -13.99
C LYS A 45 15.75 7.75 -13.86
N TYR A 46 16.38 6.90 -13.04
CA TYR A 46 17.80 6.99 -12.75
C TYR A 46 18.61 6.07 -13.66
N PRO A 47 19.62 6.61 -14.39
CA PRO A 47 20.51 5.81 -15.25
C PRO A 47 21.45 4.93 -14.40
N ALA A 48 22.18 4.02 -15.04
CA ALA A 48 23.05 3.06 -14.35
C ALA A 48 24.20 3.70 -13.56
N ASP A 49 24.61 4.88 -13.94
CA ASP A 49 25.71 5.65 -13.34
C ASP A 49 25.21 6.76 -12.39
N PHE A 50 23.93 6.75 -11.96
CA PHE A 50 23.47 7.72 -10.98
C PHE A 50 24.23 7.62 -9.66
N THR A 51 24.42 8.74 -8.99
CA THR A 51 25.20 8.85 -7.76
C THR A 51 24.36 8.99 -6.50
N ASN A 52 23.14 9.45 -6.63
CA ASN A 52 22.16 9.64 -5.56
C ASN A 52 20.77 9.91 -6.14
N PHE A 53 19.75 9.83 -5.34
CA PHE A 53 18.41 10.27 -5.73
C PHE A 53 18.30 11.81 -5.73
N ASP A 54 17.48 12.38 -6.61
CA ASP A 54 17.34 13.83 -6.79
C ASP A 54 16.79 14.58 -5.57
N TYR A 55 16.13 13.86 -4.67
CA TYR A 55 15.43 14.43 -3.51
C TYR A 55 16.22 14.31 -2.20
N VAL A 56 17.50 14.01 -2.24
CA VAL A 56 18.36 13.94 -1.05
C VAL A 56 19.30 15.14 -0.96
N ASN A 57 19.79 15.43 0.24
CA ASN A 57 20.95 16.25 0.45
C ASN A 57 22.14 15.34 0.75
N VAL A 58 23.11 15.28 -0.16
CA VAL A 58 24.31 14.41 -0.01
C VAL A 58 25.18 14.81 1.16
N ASP A 59 25.17 16.10 1.53
CA ASP A 59 25.94 16.69 2.63
C ASP A 59 25.15 16.74 3.95
N ALA A 60 23.99 16.07 4.01
CA ALA A 60 23.16 16.06 5.22
C ALA A 60 23.96 15.53 6.43
N PRO A 61 24.01 16.28 7.54
CA PRO A 61 24.68 15.85 8.75
C PRO A 61 24.13 14.50 9.25
N LYS A 62 25.02 13.58 9.60
CA LYS A 62 24.66 12.28 10.19
C LYS A 62 24.75 12.38 11.71
N GLY A 63 23.69 11.95 12.41
CA GLY A 63 23.70 11.94 13.87
C GLY A 63 22.43 12.47 14.53
N GLY A 64 22.55 12.80 15.82
CA GLY A 64 21.42 13.27 16.62
C GLY A 64 20.38 12.18 16.93
N THR A 65 19.39 12.55 17.76
CA THR A 65 18.31 11.65 18.17
C THR A 65 16.98 12.17 17.67
N LEU A 66 16.29 11.35 16.89
CA LEU A 66 14.90 11.53 16.51
C LEU A 66 14.01 10.80 17.52
N ARG A 67 13.07 11.52 18.15
CA ARG A 67 12.07 10.92 19.05
C ARG A 67 10.72 10.90 18.34
N LEU A 68 10.11 9.73 18.26
CA LEU A 68 8.85 9.48 17.57
C LEU A 68 7.79 8.94 18.51
N ARG A 69 6.55 9.11 18.11
CA ARG A 69 5.41 8.50 18.78
C ARG A 69 5.10 7.12 18.18
N GLY A 70 5.04 6.10 19.03
CA GLY A 70 4.38 4.83 18.77
C GLY A 70 2.89 4.88 19.17
N THR A 71 2.09 3.97 18.64
CA THR A 71 0.66 3.91 18.90
C THR A 71 0.30 2.58 19.57
N LEU A 72 -0.51 2.60 20.62
CA LEU A 72 -0.94 1.44 21.40
C LEU A 72 0.22 0.83 22.21
N SER A 73 0.58 -0.42 21.93
CA SER A 73 1.63 -1.17 22.60
C SER A 73 2.17 -2.25 21.66
N PHE A 74 3.20 -2.96 22.10
CA PHE A 74 3.79 -4.09 21.38
C PHE A 74 4.28 -5.15 22.38
N ASP A 75 4.33 -6.40 21.95
CA ASP A 75 4.93 -7.53 22.69
C ASP A 75 5.87 -8.36 21.82
N THR A 76 6.09 -7.94 20.57
CA THR A 76 7.06 -8.54 19.65
C THR A 76 7.75 -7.47 18.81
N VAL A 77 9.05 -7.68 18.54
CA VAL A 77 9.85 -6.90 17.60
C VAL A 77 10.09 -7.63 16.26
N ASN A 78 9.55 -8.83 16.09
CA ASN A 78 9.52 -9.50 14.79
C ASN A 78 8.35 -8.96 13.95
N PRO A 79 8.61 -8.24 12.83
CA PRO A 79 7.55 -7.65 12.01
C PRO A 79 6.89 -8.64 11.05
N PHE A 80 7.42 -9.85 10.90
CA PHE A 80 7.05 -10.78 9.83
C PHE A 80 6.04 -11.84 10.24
N THR A 81 5.86 -12.11 11.55
CA THR A 81 4.95 -13.15 12.04
C THR A 81 3.55 -12.62 12.31
N LEU A 82 2.56 -13.52 12.38
CA LEU A 82 1.20 -13.17 12.80
C LEU A 82 1.06 -13.10 14.32
N LYS A 83 1.84 -13.88 15.04
CA LYS A 83 1.81 -13.99 16.52
C LYS A 83 2.29 -12.70 17.17
N GLY A 84 1.65 -12.31 18.27
CA GLY A 84 2.00 -11.13 19.04
C GLY A 84 1.40 -9.83 18.53
N ILE A 85 1.53 -8.80 19.37
CA ILE A 85 1.14 -7.41 19.06
C ILE A 85 2.35 -6.72 18.47
N ARG A 86 2.36 -6.61 17.13
CA ARG A 86 3.41 -5.89 16.41
C ARG A 86 3.20 -4.39 16.52
N PHE A 87 4.29 -3.64 16.51
CA PHE A 87 4.20 -2.20 16.31
C PHE A 87 3.44 -1.88 15.02
N ARG A 88 2.40 -1.08 15.16
CA ARG A 88 1.54 -0.63 14.06
C ARG A 88 1.42 0.89 14.08
N GLY A 89 1.02 1.45 12.96
CA GLY A 89 0.86 2.89 12.79
C GLY A 89 1.86 3.46 11.79
N ARG A 90 1.81 4.77 11.60
CA ARG A 90 2.59 5.45 10.55
C ARG A 90 4.11 5.23 10.72
N ASN A 91 4.61 5.33 11.92
CA ASN A 91 6.03 5.15 12.21
C ASN A 91 6.46 3.66 12.27
N ALA A 92 5.55 2.73 11.98
CA ALA A 92 5.88 1.31 11.88
C ALA A 92 6.86 0.99 10.75
N SER A 93 7.00 1.86 9.76
CA SER A 93 8.04 1.77 8.71
C SER A 93 9.46 1.77 9.29
N ALA A 94 9.68 2.39 10.45
CA ALA A 94 10.96 2.31 11.15
C ALA A 94 11.37 0.88 11.51
N MET A 95 10.41 -0.06 11.65
CA MET A 95 10.70 -1.47 11.92
C MET A 95 11.16 -2.25 10.68
N GLY A 96 11.09 -1.65 9.50
CA GLY A 96 11.70 -2.16 8.27
C GLY A 96 13.18 -1.79 8.12
N LEU A 97 13.61 -0.71 8.77
CA LEU A 97 14.98 -0.19 8.66
C LEU A 97 16.10 -1.18 9.08
N PRO A 98 15.85 -2.16 9.96
CA PRO A 98 16.85 -3.19 10.27
C PRO A 98 17.11 -4.21 9.16
N TYR A 99 16.34 -4.22 8.07
CA TYR A 99 16.42 -5.28 7.05
C TYR A 99 16.65 -4.69 5.68
N ASP A 100 17.56 -5.31 4.93
CA ASP A 100 17.74 -5.06 3.50
C ASP A 100 16.88 -6.01 2.66
N SER A 101 16.72 -5.67 1.40
CA SER A 101 16.11 -6.47 0.35
C SER A 101 17.05 -6.56 -0.86
N LEU A 102 16.72 -7.39 -1.84
CA LEU A 102 17.53 -7.49 -3.06
C LEU A 102 17.66 -6.15 -3.77
N MET A 103 16.55 -5.42 -3.89
CA MET A 103 16.52 -4.07 -4.47
C MET A 103 15.65 -3.15 -3.59
N THR A 104 15.89 -1.84 -3.66
CA THR A 104 15.14 -0.83 -2.91
C THR A 104 14.35 0.09 -3.83
N GLY A 105 13.15 0.49 -3.40
CA GLY A 105 12.35 1.49 -4.11
C GLY A 105 12.84 2.90 -3.88
N THR A 106 12.37 3.81 -4.72
CA THR A 106 12.56 5.25 -4.56
C THR A 106 11.23 5.95 -4.26
N ALA A 107 11.28 7.12 -3.65
CA ALA A 107 10.09 7.86 -3.25
C ALA A 107 9.60 8.87 -4.30
N ASP A 108 10.25 8.94 -5.46
CA ASP A 108 9.87 9.80 -6.59
C ASP A 108 9.46 9.04 -7.86
N GLU A 109 9.50 7.71 -7.82
CA GLU A 109 8.93 6.82 -8.83
C GLU A 109 7.94 5.85 -8.18
N PRO A 110 6.81 5.54 -8.84
CA PRO A 110 5.76 4.75 -8.18
C PRO A 110 6.04 3.24 -8.16
N ASP A 111 6.92 2.75 -9.01
CA ASP A 111 7.03 1.33 -9.35
C ASP A 111 8.41 0.86 -9.77
N SER A 112 9.45 1.68 -9.57
CA SER A 112 10.83 1.33 -9.86
C SER A 112 11.57 0.86 -8.61
N MET A 113 12.52 -0.03 -8.79
CA MET A 113 13.46 -0.49 -7.75
C MET A 113 14.87 -0.55 -8.32
N TYR A 114 15.84 -0.21 -7.48
CA TYR A 114 17.27 -0.11 -7.81
C TYR A 114 18.09 -1.05 -6.94
N GLY A 115 19.21 -1.51 -7.47
CA GLY A 115 20.05 -2.52 -6.81
C GLY A 115 20.50 -2.12 -5.40
N LEU A 116 20.30 -3.03 -4.45
CA LEU A 116 20.79 -2.92 -3.07
C LEU A 116 21.65 -4.15 -2.77
N VAL A 117 21.11 -5.22 -2.19
CA VAL A 117 21.85 -6.49 -2.02
C VAL A 117 22.15 -7.12 -3.38
N ALA A 118 21.23 -7.04 -4.34
CA ALA A 118 21.52 -7.38 -5.72
C ALA A 118 22.24 -6.22 -6.43
N GLU A 119 23.33 -6.52 -7.10
CA GLU A 119 24.03 -5.60 -8.00
C GLU A 119 23.23 -5.37 -9.28
N THR A 120 22.72 -6.47 -9.84
CA THR A 120 21.93 -6.47 -11.07
C THR A 120 20.75 -7.43 -10.98
N ALA A 121 19.78 -7.20 -11.85
CA ALA A 121 18.63 -8.06 -12.09
C ALA A 121 18.51 -8.36 -13.58
N ASP A 122 18.34 -9.63 -13.93
CA ASP A 122 18.11 -10.13 -15.27
C ASP A 122 16.70 -10.72 -15.35
N LEU A 123 15.77 -9.95 -15.90
CA LEU A 123 14.37 -10.35 -16.07
C LEU A 123 14.20 -11.00 -17.44
N ALA A 124 13.73 -12.25 -17.47
CA ALA A 124 13.42 -12.96 -18.70
C ALA A 124 12.41 -12.17 -19.56
N ASP A 125 12.53 -12.23 -20.89
CA ASP A 125 11.67 -11.50 -21.83
C ASP A 125 10.18 -11.85 -21.65
N ASP A 126 9.88 -13.12 -21.36
CA ASP A 126 8.53 -13.60 -21.07
C ASP A 126 8.07 -13.30 -19.64
N ARG A 127 8.92 -12.66 -18.83
CA ARG A 127 8.71 -12.30 -17.43
C ARG A 127 8.43 -13.49 -16.50
N THR A 128 8.66 -14.73 -16.91
CA THR A 128 8.42 -15.94 -16.09
C THR A 128 9.51 -16.22 -15.06
N SER A 129 10.64 -15.53 -15.14
CA SER A 129 11.71 -15.64 -14.15
C SER A 129 12.55 -14.37 -14.07
N ILE A 130 13.24 -14.20 -12.94
CA ILE A 130 14.23 -13.15 -12.74
C ILE A 130 15.43 -13.71 -12.00
N VAL A 131 16.63 -13.33 -12.44
CA VAL A 131 17.90 -13.68 -11.80
C VAL A 131 18.49 -12.44 -11.17
N PHE A 132 18.85 -12.51 -9.89
CA PHE A 132 19.55 -11.45 -9.18
C PHE A 132 21.00 -11.88 -8.93
N LYS A 133 21.97 -11.01 -9.23
CA LYS A 133 23.37 -11.20 -8.87
C LYS A 133 23.66 -10.43 -7.58
N LEU A 134 24.13 -11.11 -6.55
CA LEU A 134 24.39 -10.52 -5.25
C LEU A 134 25.73 -9.78 -5.21
N ARG A 135 25.79 -8.71 -4.40
CA ARG A 135 27.01 -7.99 -4.10
C ARG A 135 27.84 -8.78 -3.10
N PRO A 136 29.14 -8.98 -3.33
CA PRO A 136 30.01 -9.72 -2.42
C PRO A 136 30.24 -9.01 -1.08
N GLU A 137 30.06 -7.69 -1.02
CA GLU A 137 30.19 -6.89 0.21
C GLU A 137 28.96 -6.92 1.10
N ALA A 138 27.83 -7.48 0.64
CA ALA A 138 26.59 -7.54 1.42
C ALA A 138 26.75 -8.41 2.67
N ARG A 139 26.39 -7.86 3.84
CA ARG A 139 26.56 -8.55 5.13
C ARG A 139 25.51 -8.15 6.16
N PHE A 140 25.33 -9.02 7.13
CA PHE A 140 24.50 -8.77 8.32
C PHE A 140 25.23 -7.89 9.35
N HIS A 141 24.51 -7.43 10.38
CA HIS A 141 25.04 -6.56 11.44
C HIS A 141 26.13 -7.18 12.30
N ASP A 142 26.27 -8.51 12.31
CA ASP A 142 27.33 -9.24 12.99
C ASP A 142 28.58 -9.41 12.12
N GLY A 143 28.56 -8.91 10.89
CA GLY A 143 29.64 -9.02 9.91
C GLY A 143 29.60 -10.30 9.07
N SER A 144 28.67 -11.24 9.34
CA SER A 144 28.55 -12.45 8.51
C SER A 144 28.07 -12.09 7.09
N PRO A 145 28.62 -12.75 6.04
CA PRO A 145 28.24 -12.47 4.66
C PRO A 145 26.80 -12.87 4.40
N MET A 146 26.14 -12.11 3.53
CA MET A 146 24.83 -12.47 3.02
C MET A 146 24.99 -13.36 1.79
N THR A 147 24.32 -14.50 1.77
CA THR A 147 24.50 -15.55 0.77
C THR A 147 23.22 -15.85 0.01
N VAL A 148 23.33 -16.56 -1.12
CA VAL A 148 22.17 -17.08 -1.86
C VAL A 148 21.27 -17.97 -0.99
N ASP A 149 21.87 -18.70 -0.04
CA ASP A 149 21.15 -19.54 0.91
C ASP A 149 20.23 -18.74 1.83
N ASP A 150 20.64 -17.53 2.24
CA ASP A 150 19.80 -16.62 3.03
C ASP A 150 18.59 -16.14 2.23
N ILE A 151 18.73 -15.92 0.92
CA ILE A 151 17.63 -15.52 0.04
C ILE A 151 16.61 -16.67 -0.10
N VAL A 152 17.10 -17.90 -0.38
CA VAL A 152 16.25 -19.10 -0.47
C VAL A 152 15.51 -19.35 0.85
N PHE A 153 16.24 -19.25 1.97
CA PHE A 153 15.69 -19.40 3.32
C PHE A 153 14.61 -18.33 3.61
N SER A 154 14.89 -17.08 3.26
CA SER A 154 13.96 -15.96 3.48
C SER A 154 12.64 -16.18 2.76
N PHE A 155 12.69 -16.53 1.47
CA PHE A 155 11.50 -16.79 0.68
C PHE A 155 10.67 -17.94 1.27
N THR A 156 11.31 -19.08 1.54
CA THR A 156 10.62 -20.26 2.07
C THR A 156 9.99 -19.95 3.42
N THR A 157 10.76 -19.32 4.34
CA THR A 157 10.29 -18.99 5.68
C THR A 157 9.12 -17.98 5.64
N LEU A 158 9.22 -16.92 4.84
CA LEU A 158 8.16 -15.92 4.75
C LEU A 158 6.89 -16.49 4.09
N LYS A 159 7.05 -17.31 3.04
CA LYS A 159 5.92 -17.94 2.33
C LYS A 159 5.19 -18.95 3.21
N GLU A 160 5.91 -19.77 3.98
CA GLU A 160 5.32 -20.88 4.74
C GLU A 160 4.94 -20.47 6.17
N ARG A 161 5.79 -19.71 6.85
CA ARG A 161 5.71 -19.39 8.27
C ARG A 161 5.43 -17.93 8.57
N GLY A 162 5.54 -17.05 7.57
CA GLY A 162 5.25 -15.62 7.68
C GLY A 162 3.76 -15.34 7.90
N SER A 163 3.44 -14.07 8.15
CA SER A 163 2.05 -13.63 8.25
C SER A 163 1.28 -13.94 6.96
N PRO A 164 -0.04 -14.17 7.01
CA PRO A 164 -0.85 -14.59 5.84
C PRO A 164 -0.69 -13.70 4.59
N GLY A 165 -0.34 -12.42 4.78
CA GLY A 165 -0.06 -11.51 3.67
C GLY A 165 1.09 -11.99 2.77
N PHE A 166 2.14 -12.58 3.34
CA PHE A 166 3.24 -13.13 2.53
C PHE A 166 2.80 -14.31 1.67
N ARG A 167 1.96 -15.20 2.20
CA ARG A 167 1.41 -16.31 1.41
C ARG A 167 0.60 -15.84 0.22
N ILE A 168 -0.14 -14.74 0.37
CA ILE A 168 -0.95 -14.17 -0.71
C ILE A 168 -0.04 -13.57 -1.79
N ILE A 169 0.91 -12.70 -1.40
CA ILE A 169 1.75 -11.99 -2.36
C ILE A 169 2.79 -12.90 -3.04
N TYR A 170 3.23 -13.96 -2.35
CA TYR A 170 4.19 -14.93 -2.92
C TYR A 170 3.52 -16.15 -3.55
N LYS A 171 2.18 -16.19 -3.65
CA LYS A 171 1.43 -17.33 -4.19
C LYS A 171 1.95 -17.74 -5.58
N SER A 172 2.14 -16.77 -6.46
CA SER A 172 2.54 -16.97 -7.84
C SER A 172 4.06 -17.00 -8.06
N ILE A 173 4.86 -16.97 -6.99
CA ILE A 173 6.28 -17.29 -7.05
C ILE A 173 6.40 -18.80 -6.78
N LEU A 174 6.70 -19.57 -7.82
CA LEU A 174 6.74 -21.04 -7.76
C LEU A 174 7.92 -21.53 -6.92
N GLY A 175 9.09 -20.88 -7.08
CA GLY A 175 10.30 -21.25 -6.39
C GLY A 175 11.38 -20.20 -6.48
N VAL A 176 12.41 -20.43 -5.65
CA VAL A 176 13.68 -19.69 -5.64
C VAL A 176 14.80 -20.70 -5.53
N GLU A 177 15.83 -20.55 -6.36
CA GLU A 177 16.97 -21.44 -6.42
C GLU A 177 18.28 -20.67 -6.56
N ALA A 178 19.35 -21.20 -5.96
CA ALA A 178 20.70 -20.67 -6.12
C ALA A 178 21.26 -21.09 -7.49
N ILE A 179 21.90 -20.15 -8.20
CA ILE A 179 22.67 -20.40 -9.41
C ILE A 179 24.12 -20.04 -9.10
N GLY A 180 24.95 -21.07 -8.80
CA GLY A 180 26.31 -20.83 -8.33
C GLY A 180 26.36 -20.20 -6.94
N GLU A 181 27.37 -19.36 -6.70
CA GLU A 181 27.69 -18.83 -5.36
C GLU A 181 27.08 -17.42 -5.13
N ASP A 182 26.78 -16.66 -6.20
CA ASP A 182 26.41 -15.25 -6.13
C ASP A 182 25.10 -14.90 -6.87
N GLN A 183 24.40 -15.86 -7.45
CA GLN A 183 23.16 -15.62 -8.18
C GLN A 183 21.99 -16.41 -7.61
N VAL A 184 20.80 -15.80 -7.64
CA VAL A 184 19.56 -16.43 -7.23
C VAL A 184 18.48 -16.18 -8.27
N LYS A 185 17.76 -17.26 -8.66
CA LYS A 185 16.66 -17.19 -9.62
C LYS A 185 15.33 -17.39 -8.92
N PHE A 186 14.40 -16.50 -9.22
CA PHE A 186 12.98 -16.66 -8.90
C PHE A 186 12.22 -17.09 -10.15
N THR A 187 11.36 -18.09 -10.00
CA THR A 187 10.49 -18.60 -11.06
C THR A 187 9.05 -18.27 -10.74
N PHE A 188 8.34 -17.72 -11.70
CA PHE A 188 6.95 -17.29 -11.56
C PHE A 188 6.00 -18.24 -12.29
N ASP A 189 4.76 -18.30 -11.82
CA ASP A 189 3.69 -19.04 -12.47
C ASP A 189 3.34 -18.33 -13.80
N PRO A 190 3.53 -18.97 -14.97
CA PRO A 190 3.25 -18.34 -16.25
C PRO A 190 1.76 -18.01 -16.48
N GLU A 191 0.86 -18.65 -15.72
CA GLU A 191 -0.58 -18.38 -15.77
C GLU A 191 -0.99 -17.23 -14.83
N ALA A 192 -0.03 -16.63 -14.09
CA ALA A 192 -0.30 -15.52 -13.19
C ALA A 192 -0.08 -14.16 -13.88
N GLU A 193 -0.52 -13.10 -13.21
CA GLU A 193 -0.23 -11.72 -13.63
C GLU A 193 1.22 -11.36 -13.30
N LEU A 194 2.09 -11.41 -14.29
CA LEU A 194 3.55 -11.37 -14.15
C LEU A 194 4.13 -9.97 -13.86
N ARG A 195 3.39 -8.88 -14.15
CA ARG A 195 3.91 -7.51 -14.09
C ARG A 195 4.58 -7.15 -12.75
N ASP A 196 3.94 -7.49 -11.65
CA ASP A 196 4.37 -7.05 -10.31
C ASP A 196 5.31 -8.05 -9.62
N LEU A 197 5.38 -9.30 -10.10
CA LEU A 197 6.13 -10.38 -9.44
C LEU A 197 7.64 -10.11 -9.33
N PRO A 198 8.33 -9.54 -10.34
CA PRO A 198 9.74 -9.18 -10.23
C PRO A 198 10.02 -8.22 -9.08
N ARG A 199 9.17 -7.19 -8.91
CA ARG A 199 9.30 -6.21 -7.83
C ARG A 199 8.96 -6.80 -6.45
N ILE A 200 7.99 -7.71 -6.41
CA ILE A 200 7.63 -8.45 -5.19
C ILE A 200 8.81 -9.32 -4.72
N ALA A 201 9.47 -10.02 -5.64
CA ALA A 201 10.68 -10.78 -5.34
C ALA A 201 11.83 -9.87 -4.89
N ALA A 202 12.07 -8.78 -5.62
CA ALA A 202 13.14 -7.83 -5.36
C ALA A 202 13.01 -7.13 -3.99
N GLY A 203 11.79 -6.83 -3.56
CA GLY A 203 11.49 -6.16 -2.28
C GLY A 203 11.37 -7.10 -1.08
N MET A 204 11.65 -8.37 -1.22
CA MET A 204 11.59 -9.34 -0.13
C MET A 204 12.66 -9.04 0.93
N PRO A 205 12.31 -8.91 2.24
CA PRO A 205 13.31 -8.74 3.30
C PRO A 205 14.17 -10.00 3.43
N ILE A 206 15.47 -9.79 3.61
CA ILE A 206 16.44 -10.87 3.71
C ILE A 206 16.68 -11.20 5.18
N LEU A 207 16.59 -12.49 5.52
CA LEU A 207 16.74 -13.05 6.85
C LEU A 207 17.96 -13.96 6.89
N SER A 208 18.74 -13.91 7.98
CA SER A 208 19.88 -14.80 8.15
C SER A 208 19.43 -16.23 8.45
N LYS A 209 19.76 -17.17 7.56
CA LYS A 209 19.52 -18.61 7.74
C LYS A 209 20.23 -19.12 9.00
N THR A 210 21.47 -18.69 9.23
CA THR A 210 22.28 -19.08 10.39
C THR A 210 21.61 -18.61 11.69
N TYR A 211 21.21 -17.35 11.79
CA TYR A 211 20.52 -16.82 12.96
C TYR A 211 19.23 -17.59 13.28
N TYR A 212 18.38 -17.81 12.28
CA TYR A 212 17.10 -18.51 12.48
C TYR A 212 17.23 -20.05 12.55
N SER A 213 18.42 -20.62 12.39
CA SER A 213 18.67 -22.02 12.75
C SER A 213 18.72 -22.22 14.27
N GLU A 214 19.04 -21.17 15.03
CA GLU A 214 19.13 -21.17 16.50
C GLU A 214 17.92 -20.50 17.16
N VAL A 215 17.21 -19.62 16.45
CA VAL A 215 16.09 -18.84 16.95
C VAL A 215 14.79 -19.21 16.22
N ASP A 216 13.77 -19.61 16.95
CA ASP A 216 12.47 -19.90 16.34
C ASP A 216 11.83 -18.63 15.75
N PHE A 217 11.67 -18.62 14.41
CA PHE A 217 11.09 -17.51 13.66
C PHE A 217 9.68 -17.15 14.10
N GLU A 218 8.86 -18.12 14.50
CA GLU A 218 7.45 -17.89 14.87
C GLU A 218 7.26 -17.50 16.33
N LYS A 219 8.30 -17.55 17.14
CA LYS A 219 8.22 -17.22 18.56
C LYS A 219 8.06 -15.71 18.73
N THR A 220 7.05 -15.31 19.51
CA THR A 220 6.91 -13.94 19.97
C THR A 220 8.12 -13.57 20.83
N THR A 221 8.85 -12.52 20.49
CA THR A 221 10.08 -12.13 21.15
C THR A 221 10.26 -10.62 21.18
N LEU A 222 10.90 -10.16 22.26
CA LEU A 222 11.39 -8.78 22.44
C LEU A 222 12.91 -8.69 22.27
N VAL A 223 13.56 -9.83 21.97
CA VAL A 223 14.99 -9.86 21.60
C VAL A 223 15.15 -9.27 20.22
N PRO A 224 16.00 -8.24 20.04
CA PRO A 224 16.27 -7.66 18.73
C PRO A 224 16.77 -8.73 17.74
N PRO A 225 16.15 -8.86 16.56
CA PRO A 225 16.61 -9.81 15.55
C PRO A 225 17.89 -9.34 14.89
N LEU A 226 18.68 -10.29 14.36
CA LEU A 226 19.80 -9.98 13.48
C LEU A 226 19.24 -9.38 12.17
N GLY A 227 19.71 -8.21 11.81
CA GLY A 227 19.38 -7.52 10.58
C GLY A 227 20.61 -7.22 9.73
N SER A 228 20.41 -6.47 8.66
CA SER A 228 21.44 -6.08 7.68
C SER A 228 21.35 -4.60 7.29
N GLY A 229 20.22 -3.94 7.59
CA GLY A 229 19.88 -2.62 7.12
C GLY A 229 20.57 -1.45 7.84
N PRO A 230 20.24 -0.20 7.48
CA PRO A 230 20.93 0.99 7.99
C PRO A 230 20.75 1.26 9.50
N TYR A 231 19.80 0.59 10.14
CA TYR A 231 19.58 0.68 11.59
C TYR A 231 19.45 -0.68 12.23
N ARG A 232 19.85 -0.77 13.50
CA ARG A 232 19.61 -1.96 14.35
C ARG A 232 18.83 -1.58 15.60
N ILE A 233 17.99 -2.48 16.09
CA ILE A 233 17.31 -2.31 17.38
C ILE A 233 18.34 -2.56 18.49
N THR A 234 18.58 -1.55 19.34
CA THR A 234 19.57 -1.66 20.42
C THR A 234 18.95 -1.74 21.80
N LYS A 235 17.72 -1.24 21.96
CA LYS A 235 17.01 -1.28 23.26
C LYS A 235 15.53 -1.47 23.05
N VAL A 236 14.94 -2.35 23.86
CA VAL A 236 13.49 -2.57 23.94
C VAL A 236 13.08 -2.48 25.39
N ASP A 237 12.19 -1.53 25.70
CA ASP A 237 11.47 -1.46 26.98
C ASP A 237 10.04 -1.92 26.69
N PRO A 238 9.63 -3.12 27.21
CA PRO A 238 8.39 -3.77 26.78
C PRO A 238 7.15 -2.87 26.86
N GLY A 239 6.46 -2.70 25.74
CA GLY A 239 5.25 -1.92 25.64
C GLY A 239 5.42 -0.40 25.80
N ARG A 240 6.63 0.10 26.04
CA ARG A 240 6.92 1.52 26.30
C ARG A 240 7.80 2.17 25.26
N THR A 241 8.99 1.61 25.00
CA THR A 241 9.94 2.21 24.05
C THR A 241 10.66 1.17 23.18
N ILE A 242 10.98 1.57 21.95
CA ILE A 242 11.94 0.87 21.09
C ILE A 242 12.98 1.91 20.66
N THR A 243 14.26 1.55 20.73
CA THR A 243 15.37 2.38 20.25
C THR A 243 16.09 1.67 19.12
N LEU A 244 16.24 2.38 17.99
CA LEU A 244 17.07 1.96 16.88
C LEU A 244 18.28 2.89 16.81
N GLU A 245 19.45 2.35 16.49
CA GLU A 245 20.68 3.11 16.27
C GLU A 245 21.19 2.85 14.85
N ARG A 246 21.66 3.93 14.21
CA ARG A 246 22.28 3.83 12.89
C ARG A 246 23.52 2.95 12.95
N VAL A 247 23.69 2.12 11.97
CA VAL A 247 24.89 1.27 11.81
C VAL A 247 25.97 2.11 11.11
N GLU A 248 27.03 2.48 11.85
CA GLU A 248 28.05 3.40 11.34
C GLU A 248 28.87 2.79 10.19
N ASP A 249 29.09 1.49 10.24
CA ASP A 249 29.78 0.69 9.23
C ASP A 249 28.82 -0.07 8.32
N TYR A 250 27.60 0.45 8.13
CA TYR A 250 26.61 -0.13 7.23
C TYR A 250 27.22 -0.36 5.85
N TRP A 251 27.20 -1.60 5.40
CA TRP A 251 27.90 -2.05 4.21
C TRP A 251 27.48 -1.30 2.94
N ALA A 252 26.19 -0.90 2.85
CA ALA A 252 25.61 -0.25 1.68
C ALA A 252 25.54 1.28 1.80
N LYS A 253 26.20 1.92 2.79
CA LYS A 253 26.06 3.36 3.06
C LYS A 253 26.47 4.26 1.89
N ASP A 254 27.44 3.79 1.08
CA ASP A 254 28.01 4.55 -0.04
C ASP A 254 27.38 4.16 -1.39
N LEU A 255 26.41 3.23 -1.42
CA LEU A 255 25.65 2.92 -2.64
C LEU A 255 24.77 4.10 -3.04
N PRO A 256 24.61 4.39 -4.35
CA PRO A 256 23.82 5.51 -4.85
C PRO A 256 22.42 5.59 -4.27
N VAL A 257 21.79 4.46 -4.02
CA VAL A 257 20.45 4.35 -3.41
C VAL A 257 20.39 4.81 -1.95
N ASN A 258 21.54 4.96 -1.26
CA ASN A 258 21.62 5.29 0.15
C ASN A 258 22.34 6.61 0.45
N VAL A 259 23.05 7.17 -0.52
CA VAL A 259 23.71 8.48 -0.37
C VAL A 259 22.66 9.54 0.00
N GLY A 260 22.96 10.33 1.03
CA GLY A 260 22.05 11.39 1.54
C GLY A 260 20.85 10.88 2.35
N ARG A 261 20.71 9.58 2.58
CA ARG A 261 19.61 8.97 3.34
C ARG A 261 20.06 8.49 4.72
N TYR A 262 19.09 8.18 5.60
CA TYR A 262 19.30 7.59 6.94
C TYR A 262 20.20 8.46 7.82
N ASN A 263 19.83 9.73 7.97
CA ASN A 263 20.68 10.76 8.58
C ASN A 263 20.62 10.75 10.12
N PHE A 264 19.54 10.26 10.74
CA PHE A 264 19.41 10.22 12.20
C PHE A 264 20.35 9.19 12.80
N GLY A 265 21.12 9.59 13.83
CA GLY A 265 22.00 8.65 14.56
C GLY A 265 21.22 7.68 15.44
N LYS A 266 20.11 8.13 16.01
CA LYS A 266 19.23 7.35 16.87
C LYS A 266 17.78 7.66 16.61
N ILE A 267 16.93 6.63 16.57
CA ILE A 267 15.47 6.77 16.49
C ILE A 267 14.88 6.12 17.75
N LYS A 268 14.25 6.94 18.62
CA LYS A 268 13.58 6.48 19.82
C LYS A 268 12.07 6.58 19.65
N ILE A 269 11.34 5.49 19.81
CA ILE A 269 9.88 5.43 19.64
C ILE A 269 9.24 5.25 21.00
N GLU A 270 8.47 6.27 21.43
CA GLU A 270 7.71 6.31 22.68
C GLU A 270 6.25 5.91 22.43
N PHE A 271 5.74 4.91 23.15
CA PHE A 271 4.39 4.38 22.93
C PHE A 271 3.36 5.02 23.83
N PHE A 272 2.27 5.49 23.22
CA PHE A 272 1.13 6.11 23.89
C PHE A 272 -0.14 5.32 23.57
N LYS A 273 -0.94 5.04 24.62
CA LYS A 273 -2.23 4.37 24.47
C LYS A 273 -3.33 5.32 24.01
N ASP A 274 -3.22 6.59 24.38
CA ASP A 274 -4.21 7.63 24.12
C ASP A 274 -3.64 8.78 23.29
N ARG A 275 -4.45 9.35 22.39
CA ARG A 275 -4.01 10.40 21.46
C ARG A 275 -3.91 11.77 22.11
N ASP A 276 -4.79 12.08 23.05
CA ASP A 276 -4.78 13.37 23.73
C ASP A 276 -3.58 13.41 24.69
N VAL A 277 -3.28 12.30 25.40
CA VAL A 277 -2.06 12.15 26.22
C VAL A 277 -0.80 12.26 25.34
N ALA A 278 -0.81 11.65 24.15
CA ALA A 278 0.32 11.81 23.22
C ALA A 278 0.49 13.26 22.77
N HIS A 279 -0.60 13.99 22.53
CA HIS A 279 -0.52 15.41 22.18
C HIS A 279 0.10 16.25 23.28
N GLU A 280 -0.24 16.02 24.54
CA GLU A 280 0.43 16.67 25.69
C GLU A 280 1.92 16.30 25.76
N GLY A 281 2.26 15.02 25.46
CA GLY A 281 3.65 14.57 25.32
C GLY A 281 4.42 15.32 24.21
N PHE A 282 3.77 15.63 23.09
CA PHE A 282 4.36 16.45 22.05
C PHE A 282 4.61 17.88 22.51
N LYS A 283 3.64 18.51 23.16
CA LYS A 283 3.75 19.88 23.71
C LYS A 283 4.89 20.02 24.71
N SER A 284 5.13 18.97 25.51
CA SER A 284 6.23 18.91 26.48
C SER A 284 7.55 18.38 25.91
N GLY A 285 7.65 18.20 24.59
CA GLY A 285 8.89 17.79 23.92
C GLY A 285 9.32 16.34 24.16
N VAL A 286 8.42 15.43 24.58
CA VAL A 286 8.73 14.00 24.75
C VAL A 286 9.08 13.36 23.39
N PHE A 287 8.47 13.82 22.32
CA PHE A 287 8.83 13.43 20.94
C PHE A 287 8.83 14.64 20.01
N ASP A 288 9.51 14.51 18.87
CA ASP A 288 9.95 15.62 18.05
C ASP A 288 9.05 15.89 16.85
N PHE A 289 8.38 14.87 16.34
CA PHE A 289 7.61 14.93 15.11
C PHE A 289 6.24 14.26 15.28
N GLN A 290 5.21 14.96 14.82
CA GLN A 290 3.82 14.50 14.83
C GLN A 290 3.19 14.70 13.46
N GLU A 291 2.75 13.62 12.83
CA GLU A 291 1.74 13.72 11.79
C GLU A 291 0.36 13.62 12.46
N GLU A 292 -0.40 14.72 12.42
CA GLU A 292 -1.68 14.81 13.11
C GLU A 292 -2.82 14.31 12.23
N PHE A 293 -3.56 13.32 12.72
CA PHE A 293 -4.70 12.71 12.03
C PHE A 293 -6.05 13.15 12.60
N THR A 294 -6.04 13.82 13.75
CA THR A 294 -7.25 14.25 14.41
C THR A 294 -7.55 15.70 14.05
N SER A 295 -8.55 15.94 13.20
CA SER A 295 -8.90 17.29 12.73
C SER A 295 -9.13 18.28 13.86
N ARG A 296 -9.77 17.85 14.97
CA ARG A 296 -9.95 18.68 16.16
C ARG A 296 -8.61 19.13 16.74
N ILE A 297 -7.68 18.21 16.98
CA ILE A 297 -6.36 18.54 17.52
C ILE A 297 -5.61 19.45 16.55
N TRP A 298 -5.65 19.14 15.23
CA TRP A 298 -5.03 19.99 14.23
C TRP A 298 -5.57 21.42 14.23
N ALA A 299 -6.89 21.58 14.34
CA ALA A 299 -7.53 22.89 14.32
C ALA A 299 -7.32 23.69 15.62
N THR A 300 -7.40 23.03 16.78
CA THR A 300 -7.49 23.73 18.07
C THR A 300 -6.37 23.39 19.07
N GLY A 301 -5.61 22.31 18.86
CA GLY A 301 -4.63 21.82 19.82
C GLY A 301 -3.24 22.45 19.70
N TYR A 302 -2.97 23.14 18.61
CA TYR A 302 -1.65 23.76 18.32
C TYR A 302 -1.59 25.25 18.65
N ASP A 303 -2.37 25.70 19.63
CA ASP A 303 -2.26 27.05 20.19
C ASP A 303 -1.58 27.00 21.57
N PHE A 304 -0.27 26.83 21.58
CA PHE A 304 0.55 26.81 22.80
C PHE A 304 1.85 27.60 22.60
N PRO A 305 2.57 27.98 23.68
CA PRO A 305 3.72 28.90 23.58
C PRO A 305 4.75 28.52 22.52
N ALA A 306 5.18 27.26 22.47
CA ALA A 306 6.22 26.83 21.52
C ALA A 306 5.82 26.95 20.03
N VAL A 307 4.52 26.94 19.73
CA VAL A 307 4.02 27.23 18.37
C VAL A 307 4.03 28.74 18.10
N ARG A 308 3.61 29.55 19.08
CA ARG A 308 3.53 31.01 18.93
C ARG A 308 4.89 31.67 18.81
N ASP A 309 5.90 31.13 19.49
CA ASP A 309 7.27 31.64 19.45
C ASP A 309 8.18 30.97 18.39
N GLY A 310 7.61 30.08 17.57
CA GLY A 310 8.29 29.46 16.44
C GLY A 310 9.18 28.25 16.76
N ARG A 311 9.26 27.81 18.04
CA ARG A 311 9.99 26.59 18.41
C ARG A 311 9.34 25.29 17.89
N VAL A 312 8.03 25.33 17.64
CA VAL A 312 7.29 24.27 16.97
C VAL A 312 6.72 24.80 15.67
N VAL A 313 7.04 24.14 14.58
CA VAL A 313 6.52 24.41 13.25
C VAL A 313 5.24 23.57 13.03
N LYS A 314 4.17 24.22 12.57
CA LYS A 314 2.92 23.59 12.16
C LYS A 314 2.74 23.83 10.66
N GLU A 315 2.68 22.77 9.87
CA GLU A 315 2.74 22.85 8.42
C GLU A 315 1.77 21.87 7.74
N ALA A 316 1.16 22.30 6.63
CA ALA A 316 0.34 21.46 5.76
C ALA A 316 1.07 21.25 4.43
N VAL A 317 1.61 20.05 4.21
CA VAL A 317 2.43 19.72 3.03
C VAL A 317 1.59 18.93 2.04
N PRO A 318 1.43 19.35 0.78
CA PRO A 318 0.61 18.65 -0.21
C PRO A 318 1.04 17.18 -0.40
N ILE A 319 0.07 16.26 -0.52
CA ILE A 319 0.32 14.85 -0.84
C ILE A 319 0.41 14.71 -2.35
N GLY A 320 1.56 14.28 -2.87
CA GLY A 320 1.79 14.12 -4.31
C GLY A 320 1.35 12.76 -4.88
N GLY A 321 1.14 11.76 -4.03
CA GLY A 321 0.71 10.43 -4.42
C GLY A 321 -0.79 10.18 -4.22
N PRO A 322 -1.25 8.93 -4.44
CA PRO A 322 -2.64 8.54 -4.22
C PRO A 322 -3.10 8.83 -2.79
N ALA A 323 -4.32 9.31 -2.65
CA ALA A 323 -4.94 9.43 -1.34
C ALA A 323 -5.28 8.04 -0.77
N SER A 324 -5.14 7.88 0.55
CA SER A 324 -5.63 6.65 1.20
C SER A 324 -7.15 6.55 1.03
N ARG A 325 -7.64 5.38 0.61
CA ARG A 325 -9.08 5.11 0.55
C ARG A 325 -9.62 4.80 1.92
N GLN A 326 -10.58 5.58 2.36
CA GLN A 326 -11.32 5.36 3.60
C GLN A 326 -12.81 5.27 3.28
N TYR A 327 -13.47 4.23 3.83
CA TYR A 327 -14.87 3.96 3.47
C TYR A 327 -15.62 3.21 4.57
N PHE A 328 -16.96 3.26 4.50
CA PHE A 328 -17.82 2.33 5.18
C PHE A 328 -18.01 1.10 4.29
N ALA A 329 -17.60 -0.07 4.79
CA ALA A 329 -17.84 -1.35 4.15
C ALA A 329 -19.23 -1.85 4.52
N LEU A 330 -20.11 -2.00 3.54
CA LEU A 330 -21.40 -2.63 3.69
C LEU A 330 -21.26 -4.14 3.43
N ASN A 331 -21.67 -4.96 4.36
CA ASN A 331 -21.48 -6.42 4.26
C ASN A 331 -22.51 -7.06 3.33
N MET A 332 -22.15 -7.29 2.06
CA MET A 332 -23.03 -7.90 1.03
C MET A 332 -23.48 -9.34 1.36
N ARG A 333 -22.89 -9.98 2.38
CA ARG A 333 -23.34 -11.28 2.88
C ARG A 333 -24.66 -11.17 3.64
N ARG A 334 -25.07 -9.94 4.01
CA ARG A 334 -26.37 -9.60 4.58
C ARG A 334 -27.36 -9.28 3.46
N ASP A 335 -28.46 -10.01 3.35
CA ASP A 335 -29.44 -9.87 2.26
C ASP A 335 -29.93 -8.43 2.07
N LYS A 336 -30.13 -7.67 3.15
CA LYS A 336 -30.55 -6.28 3.13
C LYS A 336 -29.63 -5.34 2.33
N PHE A 337 -28.35 -5.72 2.12
CA PHE A 337 -27.39 -4.90 1.35
C PHE A 337 -27.16 -5.40 -0.07
N LYS A 338 -27.80 -6.49 -0.50
CA LYS A 338 -27.66 -6.99 -1.87
C LYS A 338 -28.25 -6.05 -2.91
N ASP A 339 -29.34 -5.36 -2.58
CA ASP A 339 -29.96 -4.39 -3.47
C ASP A 339 -29.17 -3.07 -3.49
N ARG A 340 -28.74 -2.64 -4.69
CA ARG A 340 -28.00 -1.39 -4.91
C ARG A 340 -28.76 -0.17 -4.39
N ARG A 341 -30.09 -0.14 -4.54
CA ARG A 341 -30.94 0.98 -4.09
C ARG A 341 -30.87 1.20 -2.59
N VAL A 342 -30.76 0.11 -1.82
CA VAL A 342 -30.55 0.18 -0.36
C VAL A 342 -29.21 0.80 -0.04
N ARG A 343 -28.12 0.39 -0.72
CA ARG A 343 -26.79 0.96 -0.51
C ARG A 343 -26.73 2.45 -0.86
N GLN A 344 -27.39 2.84 -1.96
CA GLN A 344 -27.55 4.25 -2.34
C GLN A 344 -28.29 5.06 -1.28
N ALA A 345 -29.37 4.51 -0.73
CA ALA A 345 -30.15 5.18 0.32
C ALA A 345 -29.30 5.41 1.60
N ILE A 346 -28.46 4.45 1.97
CA ILE A 346 -27.55 4.60 3.12
C ILE A 346 -26.49 5.67 2.84
N ASN A 347 -25.93 5.72 1.62
CA ASN A 347 -24.97 6.77 1.25
C ASN A 347 -25.60 8.18 1.31
N LEU A 348 -26.87 8.32 0.89
CA LEU A 348 -27.61 9.57 0.97
C LEU A 348 -27.90 10.05 2.40
N ALA A 349 -27.83 9.15 3.39
CA ALA A 349 -27.98 9.50 4.80
C ALA A 349 -26.69 10.08 5.41
N PHE A 350 -25.55 9.99 4.72
CA PHE A 350 -24.29 10.57 5.15
C PHE A 350 -24.15 12.02 4.68
N ASP A 351 -24.41 12.97 5.57
CA ASP A 351 -24.21 14.41 5.36
C ASP A 351 -22.74 14.76 5.59
N PHE A 352 -21.94 14.66 4.53
CA PHE A 352 -20.49 14.94 4.63
C PHE A 352 -20.21 16.43 4.82
N GLU A 353 -20.91 17.32 4.11
CA GLU A 353 -20.67 18.76 4.16
C GLU A 353 -20.85 19.28 5.58
N TRP A 354 -21.98 18.93 6.23
CA TRP A 354 -22.20 19.27 7.64
C TRP A 354 -21.15 18.65 8.56
N THR A 355 -20.81 17.38 8.34
CA THR A 355 -19.79 16.67 9.14
C THR A 355 -18.43 17.35 8.98
N ASN A 356 -18.05 17.74 7.76
CA ASN A 356 -16.77 18.39 7.50
C ASN A 356 -16.68 19.77 8.16
N GLU A 357 -17.71 20.57 8.05
CA GLU A 357 -17.76 21.89 8.66
C GLU A 357 -17.77 21.83 10.19
N ASN A 358 -18.67 21.04 10.77
CA ASN A 358 -18.95 21.06 12.22
C ASN A 358 -18.08 20.10 13.04
N LEU A 359 -17.60 19.00 12.47
CA LEU A 359 -16.80 17.99 13.18
C LEU A 359 -15.34 17.95 12.72
N PHE A 360 -15.06 18.34 11.46
CA PHE A 360 -13.72 18.23 10.89
C PHE A 360 -13.04 19.57 10.63
N TYR A 361 -13.68 20.69 10.97
CA TYR A 361 -13.11 22.02 10.79
C TYR A 361 -12.71 22.31 9.34
N SER A 362 -13.47 21.77 8.38
CA SER A 362 -13.22 21.88 6.94
C SER A 362 -11.85 21.37 6.45
N VAL A 363 -11.19 20.48 7.21
CA VAL A 363 -9.84 19.98 6.90
C VAL A 363 -9.85 18.93 5.78
N TYR A 364 -10.96 18.22 5.61
CA TYR A 364 -11.03 17.10 4.67
C TYR A 364 -11.76 17.44 3.38
N ARG A 365 -11.52 16.61 2.37
CA ARG A 365 -12.30 16.59 1.12
C ARG A 365 -13.07 15.28 1.02
N ARG A 366 -14.26 15.32 0.42
CA ARG A 366 -15.04 14.11 0.12
C ARG A 366 -14.28 13.27 -0.89
N THR A 367 -14.07 11.97 -0.59
CA THR A 367 -13.48 11.02 -1.54
C THR A 367 -14.51 10.69 -2.62
N GLY A 368 -14.14 10.88 -3.87
CA GLY A 368 -15.00 10.63 -5.03
C GLY A 368 -14.56 9.46 -5.90
N SER A 369 -13.41 8.83 -5.60
CA SER A 369 -12.82 7.74 -6.35
C SER A 369 -12.04 6.80 -5.42
N ILE A 370 -11.95 5.51 -5.76
CA ILE A 370 -11.05 4.58 -5.05
C ILE A 370 -9.58 4.87 -5.38
N PHE A 371 -9.31 5.57 -6.47
CA PHE A 371 -7.98 6.05 -6.91
C PHE A 371 -7.84 7.57 -6.75
N GLU A 372 -8.40 8.11 -5.68
CA GLU A 372 -8.42 9.56 -5.39
C GLU A 372 -7.01 10.17 -5.44
N ASN A 373 -6.90 11.40 -5.96
CA ASN A 373 -5.65 12.14 -6.15
C ASN A 373 -4.70 11.51 -7.19
N THR A 374 -5.25 10.81 -8.19
CA THR A 374 -4.49 10.28 -9.35
C THR A 374 -5.26 10.50 -10.65
N ASN A 375 -4.58 10.31 -11.78
CA ASN A 375 -5.20 10.29 -13.11
C ASN A 375 -6.06 9.03 -13.38
N MET A 376 -5.97 8.03 -12.50
CA MET A 376 -6.78 6.80 -12.55
C MET A 376 -8.19 6.98 -12.00
N ALA A 377 -8.50 8.12 -11.39
CA ALA A 377 -9.85 8.45 -10.95
C ALA A 377 -10.79 8.74 -12.14
N ALA A 378 -11.95 8.11 -12.17
CA ALA A 378 -12.96 8.26 -13.22
C ALA A 378 -13.77 9.56 -13.02
N ARG A 379 -13.23 10.69 -13.50
CA ARG A 379 -13.79 12.06 -13.32
C ARG A 379 -14.61 12.58 -14.49
N GLU A 380 -14.59 11.87 -15.63
CA GLU A 380 -15.24 12.23 -16.87
C GLU A 380 -16.11 11.07 -17.36
N LEU A 381 -16.87 11.24 -18.43
CA LEU A 381 -17.55 10.13 -19.10
C LEU A 381 -16.50 9.11 -19.62
N PRO A 382 -16.87 7.83 -19.76
CA PRO A 382 -15.95 6.85 -20.29
C PRO A 382 -15.52 7.21 -21.73
N THR A 383 -14.23 7.14 -21.99
CA THR A 383 -13.65 7.26 -23.33
C THR A 383 -13.97 6.02 -24.18
N ASP A 384 -13.79 6.10 -25.50
CA ASP A 384 -13.98 4.93 -26.38
C ASP A 384 -13.12 3.75 -25.94
N ALA A 385 -11.88 3.99 -25.53
CA ALA A 385 -10.98 2.95 -25.00
C ALA A 385 -11.46 2.36 -23.65
N GLU A 386 -12.03 3.15 -22.76
CA GLU A 386 -12.70 2.63 -21.55
C GLU A 386 -13.96 1.84 -21.90
N LEU A 387 -14.72 2.27 -22.93
CA LEU A 387 -15.91 1.57 -23.41
C LEU A 387 -15.57 0.19 -24.00
N GLU A 388 -14.40 0.00 -24.62
CA GLU A 388 -13.96 -1.32 -25.08
C GLU A 388 -13.85 -2.32 -23.92
N LEU A 389 -13.43 -1.87 -22.73
CA LEU A 389 -13.35 -2.70 -21.52
C LEU A 389 -14.73 -2.95 -20.87
N LEU A 390 -15.66 -2.00 -20.98
CA LEU A 390 -16.94 -2.02 -20.29
C LEU A 390 -18.07 -2.65 -21.12
N ASN A 391 -18.06 -2.48 -22.46
CA ASN A 391 -19.13 -2.94 -23.34
C ASN A 391 -19.42 -4.45 -23.29
N PRO A 392 -18.42 -5.34 -23.11
CA PRO A 392 -18.70 -6.77 -22.92
C PRO A 392 -19.63 -7.09 -21.74
N PHE A 393 -19.73 -6.17 -20.80
CA PHE A 393 -20.53 -6.33 -19.56
C PHE A 393 -21.73 -5.39 -19.49
N ARG A 394 -22.12 -4.78 -20.60
CA ARG A 394 -23.15 -3.72 -20.64
C ARG A 394 -24.46 -4.12 -19.98
N ASP A 395 -24.90 -5.35 -20.21
CA ASP A 395 -26.17 -5.85 -19.65
C ASP A 395 -26.09 -6.20 -18.15
N GLN A 396 -24.88 -6.31 -17.60
CA GLN A 396 -24.63 -6.60 -16.18
C GLN A 396 -24.33 -5.34 -15.36
N LEU A 397 -24.11 -4.20 -16.03
CA LEU A 397 -23.74 -2.94 -15.40
C LEU A 397 -24.90 -1.96 -15.35
N PRO A 398 -24.97 -1.11 -14.31
CA PRO A 398 -25.90 0.00 -14.30
C PRO A 398 -25.70 0.92 -15.51
N PRO A 399 -26.77 1.36 -16.20
CA PRO A 399 -26.64 2.20 -17.40
C PRO A 399 -25.91 3.52 -17.14
N GLU A 400 -25.94 4.01 -15.90
CA GLU A 400 -25.24 5.22 -15.47
C GLU A 400 -23.71 5.12 -15.63
N VAL A 401 -23.13 3.92 -15.58
CA VAL A 401 -21.69 3.66 -15.85
C VAL A 401 -21.27 4.25 -17.22
N PHE A 402 -22.17 4.21 -18.19
CA PHE A 402 -21.92 4.60 -19.58
C PHE A 402 -22.33 6.04 -19.90
N THR A 403 -23.21 6.62 -19.10
CA THR A 403 -23.92 7.85 -19.46
C THR A 403 -23.76 9.00 -18.48
N GLN A 404 -23.19 8.74 -17.29
CA GLN A 404 -23.08 9.75 -16.24
C GLN A 404 -21.70 9.71 -15.58
N VAL A 405 -21.23 10.89 -15.15
CA VAL A 405 -20.10 10.99 -14.23
C VAL A 405 -20.60 10.73 -12.82
N TYR A 406 -19.94 9.85 -12.09
CA TYR A 406 -20.31 9.58 -10.71
C TYR A 406 -19.97 10.79 -9.81
N GLU A 407 -20.95 11.25 -9.06
CA GLU A 407 -20.75 12.25 -8.01
C GLU A 407 -21.29 11.76 -6.67
N GLN A 408 -20.53 12.04 -5.60
CA GLN A 408 -21.02 11.81 -4.26
C GLN A 408 -22.24 12.69 -3.95
N PRO A 409 -23.21 12.21 -3.14
CA PRO A 409 -24.29 13.04 -2.66
C PRO A 409 -23.74 14.27 -1.94
N LYS A 410 -24.29 15.45 -2.26
CA LYS A 410 -23.94 16.73 -1.63
C LYS A 410 -25.12 17.25 -0.82
N THR A 411 -24.81 18.06 0.19
CA THR A 411 -25.80 18.81 0.98
C THR A 411 -25.42 20.29 1.05
N ASP A 412 -26.27 21.10 1.67
CA ASP A 412 -26.05 22.52 1.92
C ASP A 412 -25.39 22.82 3.28
N SER A 413 -24.81 21.84 3.93
CA SER A 413 -24.23 21.88 5.29
C SER A 413 -25.21 22.27 6.41
N SER A 414 -26.50 22.44 6.14
CA SER A 414 -27.50 22.84 7.16
C SER A 414 -27.78 21.73 8.19
N GLY A 415 -27.30 20.51 7.96
CA GLY A 415 -27.61 19.31 8.74
C GLY A 415 -29.03 18.79 8.50
N SER A 416 -29.76 19.41 7.58
CA SER A 416 -31.13 19.00 7.24
C SER A 416 -31.16 17.75 6.38
N ALA A 417 -30.27 17.62 5.40
CA ALA A 417 -30.19 16.56 4.39
C ALA A 417 -31.55 16.19 3.72
N ARG A 418 -32.55 17.09 3.74
CA ARG A 418 -33.93 16.77 3.34
C ARG A 418 -34.07 16.22 1.93
N ALA A 419 -33.36 16.80 0.96
CA ALA A 419 -33.40 16.36 -0.44
C ALA A 419 -32.87 14.94 -0.58
N ASN A 420 -31.72 14.66 0.03
CA ASN A 420 -31.06 13.34 0.04
C ASN A 420 -31.95 12.30 0.75
N LEU A 421 -32.52 12.63 1.91
CA LEU A 421 -33.42 11.72 2.64
C LEU A 421 -34.73 11.43 1.92
N ARG A 422 -35.27 12.39 1.14
CA ARG A 422 -36.42 12.13 0.29
C ARG A 422 -36.08 11.13 -0.82
N LYS A 423 -34.94 11.31 -1.49
CA LYS A 423 -34.45 10.38 -2.51
C LYS A 423 -34.17 9.00 -1.91
N ALA A 424 -33.54 8.95 -0.72
CA ALA A 424 -33.29 7.70 0.00
C ALA A 424 -34.56 6.94 0.32
N ARG A 425 -35.61 7.65 0.79
CA ARG A 425 -36.91 7.03 1.07
C ARG A 425 -37.56 6.42 -0.17
N GLN A 426 -37.49 7.10 -1.31
CA GLN A 426 -38.00 6.56 -2.57
C GLN A 426 -37.22 5.29 -2.97
N LEU A 427 -35.89 5.32 -2.94
CA LEU A 427 -35.06 4.16 -3.26
C LEU A 427 -35.36 2.95 -2.37
N LEU A 428 -35.59 3.18 -1.08
CA LEU A 428 -35.96 2.11 -0.13
C LEU A 428 -37.36 1.56 -0.46
N ALA A 429 -38.31 2.41 -0.79
CA ALA A 429 -39.65 1.97 -1.21
C ALA A 429 -39.61 1.16 -2.52
N ASP A 430 -38.84 1.62 -3.51
CA ASP A 430 -38.63 0.91 -4.77
C ASP A 430 -37.93 -0.46 -4.55
N ALA A 431 -37.14 -0.60 -3.46
CA ALA A 431 -36.49 -1.84 -3.03
C ALA A 431 -37.40 -2.72 -2.16
N GLY A 432 -38.68 -2.42 -1.99
CA GLY A 432 -39.63 -3.23 -1.23
C GLY A 432 -39.69 -2.92 0.27
N TRP A 433 -39.01 -1.85 0.73
CA TRP A 433 -39.02 -1.44 2.14
C TRP A 433 -40.01 -0.32 2.40
N THR A 434 -40.97 -0.54 3.29
CA THR A 434 -42.05 0.43 3.61
C THR A 434 -42.08 0.78 5.09
N ILE A 435 -42.53 2.00 5.42
CA ILE A 435 -42.65 2.43 6.81
C ILE A 435 -43.98 1.89 7.37
N GLN A 436 -43.90 1.08 8.41
CA GLN A 436 -45.02 0.52 9.16
C GLN A 436 -44.75 0.69 10.66
N GLY A 437 -45.67 1.33 11.37
CA GLY A 437 -45.50 1.58 12.81
C GLY A 437 -44.28 2.43 13.14
N GLY A 438 -43.91 3.38 12.27
CA GLY A 438 -42.74 4.26 12.46
C GLY A 438 -41.38 3.61 12.18
N ARG A 439 -41.36 2.35 11.74
CA ARG A 439 -40.14 1.60 11.38
C ARG A 439 -40.20 1.12 9.94
N LEU A 440 -39.05 1.08 9.29
CA LEU A 440 -38.89 0.53 7.94
C LEU A 440 -38.93 -1.00 8.01
N ARG A 441 -39.80 -1.63 7.20
CA ARG A 441 -40.03 -3.07 7.17
C ARG A 441 -40.05 -3.60 5.74
N ASP A 442 -39.62 -4.88 5.59
CA ASP A 442 -39.80 -5.63 4.36
C ASP A 442 -41.25 -6.17 4.24
N GLU A 443 -41.54 -6.88 3.15
CA GLU A 443 -42.85 -7.50 2.91
C GLU A 443 -43.26 -8.52 3.98
N ALA A 444 -42.29 -9.19 4.62
CA ALA A 444 -42.53 -10.12 5.72
C ALA A 444 -42.73 -9.42 7.08
N GLY A 445 -42.66 -8.08 7.12
CA GLY A 445 -42.80 -7.30 8.35
C GLY A 445 -41.56 -7.20 9.21
N LYS A 446 -40.40 -7.71 8.73
CA LYS A 446 -39.13 -7.66 9.44
C LYS A 446 -38.57 -6.23 9.44
N VAL A 447 -38.16 -5.74 10.61
CA VAL A 447 -37.59 -4.40 10.77
C VAL A 447 -36.23 -4.34 10.09
N PHE A 448 -35.93 -3.21 9.42
CA PHE A 448 -34.60 -2.91 8.89
C PHE A 448 -33.69 -2.43 10.03
N GLU A 449 -32.85 -3.32 10.51
CA GLU A 449 -31.86 -3.04 11.55
C GLU A 449 -30.46 -2.92 10.95
N VAL A 450 -29.62 -2.00 11.49
CA VAL A 450 -28.20 -1.82 11.06
C VAL A 450 -27.32 -1.60 12.26
N GLU A 451 -26.24 -2.38 12.38
CA GLU A 451 -25.18 -2.16 13.35
C GLU A 451 -23.93 -1.57 12.67
N PHE A 452 -23.47 -0.41 13.15
CA PHE A 452 -22.13 0.10 12.86
C PHE A 452 -21.15 -0.48 13.87
N LEU A 453 -20.27 -1.40 13.43
CA LEU A 453 -19.25 -1.99 14.26
C LEU A 453 -17.97 -1.13 14.23
N LEU A 454 -17.54 -0.63 15.38
CA LEU A 454 -16.41 0.29 15.54
C LEU A 454 -15.32 -0.33 16.42
N ARG A 455 -14.06 -0.01 16.11
CA ARG A 455 -12.88 -0.41 16.91
C ARG A 455 -12.36 0.69 17.83
N SER A 456 -12.95 1.87 17.78
CA SER A 456 -12.51 3.05 18.53
C SER A 456 -13.65 4.03 18.71
N PRO A 457 -13.78 4.65 19.89
CA PRO A 457 -14.75 5.71 20.16
C PRO A 457 -14.59 6.94 19.25
N SER A 458 -13.43 7.13 18.63
CA SER A 458 -13.15 8.28 17.77
C SER A 458 -14.17 8.48 16.63
N PHE A 459 -14.81 7.39 16.19
CA PHE A 459 -15.80 7.43 15.12
C PHE A 459 -17.23 7.64 15.62
N GLU A 460 -17.51 7.49 16.92
CA GLU A 460 -18.89 7.58 17.45
C GLU A 460 -19.53 8.93 17.14
N ARG A 461 -18.79 10.04 17.32
CA ARG A 461 -19.27 11.38 16.99
C ARG A 461 -19.60 11.58 15.52
N ILE A 462 -19.01 10.78 14.62
CA ILE A 462 -19.20 10.84 13.17
C ILE A 462 -20.39 9.99 12.75
N ILE A 463 -20.56 8.85 13.41
CA ILE A 463 -21.65 7.90 13.12
C ILE A 463 -22.97 8.38 13.70
N ALA A 464 -22.97 9.08 14.83
CA ALA A 464 -24.19 9.55 15.48
C ALA A 464 -25.12 10.41 14.58
N PRO A 465 -24.62 11.39 13.80
CA PRO A 465 -25.44 12.10 12.82
C PRO A 465 -26.00 11.20 11.71
N ILE A 466 -25.23 10.19 11.27
CA ILE A 466 -25.69 9.23 10.25
C ILE A 466 -26.84 8.40 10.81
N ILE A 467 -26.71 7.88 12.04
CA ILE A 467 -27.77 7.13 12.73
C ILE A 467 -29.04 7.98 12.83
N LYS A 468 -28.92 9.26 13.21
CA LYS A 468 -30.05 10.19 13.25
C LYS A 468 -30.77 10.33 11.90
N ASN A 469 -30.03 10.38 10.81
CA ASN A 469 -30.60 10.44 9.47
C ASN A 469 -31.23 9.10 9.06
N LEU A 470 -30.61 7.96 9.42
CA LEU A 470 -31.18 6.63 9.18
C LEU A 470 -32.48 6.41 9.98
N ASP A 471 -32.55 6.88 11.23
CA ASP A 471 -33.77 6.83 12.04
C ASP A 471 -34.92 7.65 11.39
N ARG A 472 -34.63 8.80 10.79
CA ARG A 472 -35.59 9.59 10.00
C ARG A 472 -36.12 8.85 8.76
N LEU A 473 -35.41 7.85 8.27
CA LEU A 473 -35.84 6.93 7.22
C LEU A 473 -36.62 5.73 7.78
N GLY A 474 -36.71 5.59 9.11
CA GLY A 474 -37.34 4.47 9.80
C GLY A 474 -36.41 3.27 10.01
N ILE A 475 -35.12 3.37 9.70
CA ILE A 475 -34.12 2.33 9.91
C ILE A 475 -33.72 2.31 11.39
N ASP A 476 -33.76 1.15 12.05
CA ASP A 476 -33.25 0.98 13.41
C ASP A 476 -31.71 0.81 13.37
N ALA A 477 -31.01 1.94 13.44
CA ALA A 477 -29.55 1.97 13.33
C ALA A 477 -28.89 2.14 14.70
N LYS A 478 -27.86 1.33 14.98
CA LYS A 478 -27.09 1.32 16.24
C LYS A 478 -25.60 1.34 15.93
N MET A 479 -24.80 1.79 16.89
CA MET A 479 -23.35 1.63 16.84
C MET A 479 -22.88 0.81 18.04
N ARG A 480 -21.84 0.02 17.80
CA ARG A 480 -21.17 -0.80 18.81
C ARG A 480 -19.67 -0.64 18.70
N THR A 481 -19.03 -0.12 19.72
CA THR A 481 -17.58 -0.06 19.85
C THR A 481 -17.09 -1.25 20.64
N VAL A 482 -16.09 -1.97 20.10
CA VAL A 482 -15.48 -3.14 20.71
C VAL A 482 -13.97 -2.99 20.75
N ASP A 483 -13.29 -3.81 21.56
CA ASP A 483 -11.83 -3.84 21.59
C ASP A 483 -11.22 -4.36 20.27
N ALA A 484 -9.90 -4.17 20.11
CA ALA A 484 -9.20 -4.48 18.87
C ALA A 484 -9.21 -5.99 18.53
N ALA A 485 -9.18 -6.87 19.53
CA ALA A 485 -9.19 -8.31 19.32
C ALA A 485 -10.57 -8.80 18.88
N GLN A 486 -11.61 -8.37 19.55
CA GLN A 486 -13.00 -8.66 19.19
C GLN A 486 -13.34 -8.08 17.82
N TYR A 487 -12.90 -6.85 17.53
CA TYR A 487 -13.08 -6.25 16.21
C TYR A 487 -12.39 -7.06 15.12
N GLY A 488 -11.13 -7.45 15.35
CA GLY A 488 -10.36 -8.26 14.41
C GLY A 488 -11.06 -9.60 14.11
N LYS A 489 -11.52 -10.28 15.16
CA LYS A 489 -12.26 -11.53 15.02
C LYS A 489 -13.54 -11.35 14.22
N ARG A 490 -14.43 -10.42 14.61
CA ARG A 490 -15.72 -10.20 13.95
C ARG A 490 -15.55 -9.77 12.49
N VAL A 491 -14.62 -8.84 12.19
CA VAL A 491 -14.47 -8.28 10.84
C VAL A 491 -13.64 -9.16 9.92
N ARG A 492 -12.51 -9.71 10.40
CA ARG A 492 -11.52 -10.40 9.54
C ARG A 492 -11.69 -11.91 9.49
N GLU A 493 -12.22 -12.50 10.56
CA GLU A 493 -12.38 -13.94 10.64
C GLU A 493 -13.82 -14.38 10.42
N ASP A 494 -14.73 -13.90 11.24
CA ASP A 494 -16.12 -14.34 11.27
C ASP A 494 -17.00 -13.62 10.23
N ARG A 495 -16.57 -12.45 9.72
CA ARG A 495 -17.37 -11.58 8.83
C ARG A 495 -18.72 -11.19 9.42
N ASP A 496 -18.81 -11.10 10.75
CA ASP A 496 -20.01 -10.82 11.53
C ASP A 496 -20.15 -9.32 11.85
N PHE A 497 -20.66 -8.56 10.91
CA PHE A 497 -21.00 -7.14 11.04
C PHE A 497 -21.99 -6.74 9.94
N ASP A 498 -22.65 -5.62 10.11
CA ASP A 498 -23.46 -4.99 9.04
C ASP A 498 -22.66 -3.92 8.29
N ILE A 499 -22.20 -2.90 8.99
CA ILE A 499 -21.36 -1.82 8.46
C ILE A 499 -20.14 -1.64 9.36
N THR A 500 -18.96 -1.50 8.77
CA THR A 500 -17.75 -1.16 9.50
C THR A 500 -16.90 -0.15 8.74
N THR A 501 -15.89 0.43 9.40
CA THR A 501 -14.96 1.37 8.78
C THR A 501 -13.70 0.65 8.28
N ALA A 502 -13.22 1.03 7.12
CA ALA A 502 -11.96 0.55 6.57
C ALA A 502 -11.11 1.73 6.06
N ALA A 503 -9.79 1.63 6.18
CA ALA A 503 -8.86 2.60 5.63
C ALA A 503 -7.59 1.87 5.16
N PHE A 504 -7.21 2.08 3.90
CA PHE A 504 -6.06 1.43 3.26
C PHE A 504 -5.30 2.42 2.37
N GLY A 505 -3.98 2.23 2.26
CA GLY A 505 -3.19 2.89 1.24
C GLY A 505 -3.60 2.45 -0.16
N VAL A 506 -3.35 3.29 -1.13
CA VAL A 506 -3.54 3.03 -2.56
C VAL A 506 -2.19 3.06 -3.23
N SER A 507 -1.89 2.08 -4.07
CA SER A 507 -0.69 2.08 -4.88
C SER A 507 -0.79 3.12 -6.00
N ALA A 508 0.30 3.81 -6.31
CA ALA A 508 0.37 4.65 -7.49
C ALA A 508 0.46 3.82 -8.80
N THR A 509 0.79 2.53 -8.67
CA THR A 509 0.71 1.54 -9.74
C THR A 509 -0.08 0.33 -9.21
N PRO A 510 -1.43 0.41 -9.20
CA PRO A 510 -2.27 -0.68 -8.70
C PRO A 510 -2.16 -1.92 -9.62
N GLY A 511 -2.24 -3.08 -9.02
CA GLY A 511 -2.09 -4.35 -9.74
C GLY A 511 -2.75 -5.51 -8.99
N VAL A 512 -2.10 -6.67 -8.99
CA VAL A 512 -2.59 -7.91 -8.39
C VAL A 512 -3.06 -7.73 -6.93
N GLY A 513 -2.44 -6.81 -6.20
CA GLY A 513 -2.81 -6.48 -4.81
C GLY A 513 -4.26 -6.00 -4.66
N GLU A 514 -4.87 -5.41 -5.70
CA GLU A 514 -6.26 -4.95 -5.65
C GLU A 514 -7.27 -6.11 -5.55
N LYS A 515 -6.90 -7.32 -6.00
CA LYS A 515 -7.72 -8.54 -5.81
C LYS A 515 -8.02 -8.83 -4.33
N ASN A 516 -7.08 -8.49 -3.42
CA ASN A 516 -7.29 -8.67 -1.98
C ASN A 516 -8.40 -7.77 -1.40
N PHE A 517 -8.75 -6.67 -2.07
CA PHE A 517 -9.76 -5.71 -1.63
C PHE A 517 -11.12 -5.89 -2.33
N TRP A 518 -11.10 -6.26 -3.61
CA TRP A 518 -12.28 -6.22 -4.46
C TRP A 518 -12.64 -7.55 -5.10
N GLY A 519 -11.68 -8.50 -5.21
CA GLY A 519 -11.86 -9.77 -5.90
C GLY A 519 -12.80 -10.73 -5.16
N SER A 520 -13.56 -11.51 -5.93
CA SER A 520 -14.53 -12.49 -5.42
C SER A 520 -13.87 -13.57 -4.56
N GLU A 521 -12.69 -14.04 -4.91
CA GLU A 521 -11.93 -15.03 -4.13
C GLU A 521 -11.59 -14.51 -2.72
N ALA A 522 -11.26 -13.23 -2.60
CA ALA A 522 -10.93 -12.61 -1.32
C ALA A 522 -12.16 -12.40 -0.41
N ALA A 523 -13.38 -12.50 -0.95
CA ALA A 523 -14.60 -12.26 -0.18
C ALA A 523 -14.71 -13.17 1.04
N ASP A 524 -14.42 -14.46 0.88
CA ASP A 524 -14.58 -15.47 1.93
C ASP A 524 -13.24 -15.87 2.59
N LEU A 525 -12.12 -15.34 2.07
CA LEU A 525 -10.81 -15.67 2.60
C LEU A 525 -10.59 -14.97 3.96
N ARG A 526 -10.31 -15.76 5.01
CA ARG A 526 -9.98 -15.24 6.35
C ARG A 526 -8.74 -14.35 6.29
N GLY A 527 -8.84 -13.17 6.88
CA GLY A 527 -7.74 -12.21 6.87
C GLY A 527 -7.65 -11.31 5.64
N ALA A 528 -8.33 -11.61 4.54
CA ALA A 528 -8.40 -10.75 3.36
C ALA A 528 -9.15 -9.43 3.65
N ASN A 529 -8.94 -8.44 2.79
CA ASN A 529 -9.46 -7.09 2.98
C ASN A 529 -10.75 -6.79 2.21
N ASN A 530 -11.31 -7.76 1.47
CA ASN A 530 -12.64 -7.64 0.89
C ASN A 530 -13.71 -7.70 1.99
N PHE A 531 -13.81 -6.63 2.79
CA PHE A 531 -14.72 -6.57 3.93
C PHE A 531 -16.16 -6.56 3.47
N SER A 532 -16.46 -5.88 2.37
CA SER A 532 -17.81 -5.82 1.82
C SER A 532 -18.31 -7.16 1.30
N GLY A 533 -17.43 -8.13 1.00
CA GLY A 533 -17.82 -9.42 0.45
C GLY A 533 -18.29 -9.30 -1.00
N ILE A 534 -17.62 -8.45 -1.78
CA ILE A 534 -17.89 -8.26 -3.20
C ILE A 534 -17.62 -9.57 -3.92
N LYS A 535 -18.61 -10.04 -4.68
CA LYS A 535 -18.52 -11.17 -5.62
C LYS A 535 -19.19 -10.72 -6.92
N ASP A 536 -18.41 -10.12 -7.78
CA ASP A 536 -18.87 -9.53 -9.03
C ASP A 536 -17.92 -9.95 -10.17
N PRO A 537 -18.39 -10.75 -11.14
CA PRO A 537 -17.55 -11.21 -12.26
C PRO A 537 -16.99 -10.06 -13.10
N VAL A 538 -17.70 -8.92 -13.19
CA VAL A 538 -17.20 -7.75 -13.92
C VAL A 538 -16.04 -7.11 -13.19
N VAL A 539 -16.12 -7.00 -11.86
CA VAL A 539 -15.02 -6.53 -11.01
C VAL A 539 -13.82 -7.46 -11.17
N ASP A 540 -14.03 -8.79 -11.12
CA ASP A 540 -12.94 -9.77 -11.29
C ASP A 540 -12.26 -9.64 -12.65
N ALA A 541 -13.02 -9.50 -13.74
CA ALA A 541 -12.49 -9.31 -15.08
C ALA A 541 -11.67 -8.01 -15.21
N LEU A 542 -12.15 -6.91 -14.62
CA LEU A 542 -11.42 -5.63 -14.63
C LEU A 542 -10.16 -5.66 -13.76
N LEU A 543 -10.17 -6.42 -12.66
CA LEU A 543 -8.98 -6.65 -11.82
C LEU A 543 -7.89 -7.42 -12.58
N VAL A 544 -8.28 -8.37 -13.44
CA VAL A 544 -7.33 -9.05 -14.34
C VAL A 544 -6.73 -8.03 -15.32
N ARG A 545 -7.56 -7.24 -16.02
CA ARG A 545 -7.07 -6.19 -16.94
C ARG A 545 -6.12 -5.19 -16.27
N LEU A 546 -6.45 -4.80 -15.03
CA LEU A 546 -5.61 -3.91 -14.22
C LEU A 546 -4.23 -4.52 -13.93
N ALA A 547 -4.19 -5.80 -13.59
CA ALA A 547 -2.96 -6.50 -13.23
C ALA A 547 -2.10 -6.86 -14.45
N GLU A 548 -2.74 -7.10 -15.62
CA GLU A 548 -2.10 -7.41 -16.90
C GLU A 548 -1.64 -6.18 -17.71
N ALA A 549 -1.97 -4.97 -17.27
CA ALA A 549 -1.63 -3.75 -18.00
C ALA A 549 -0.13 -3.68 -18.32
N GLN A 550 0.20 -3.45 -19.59
CA GLN A 550 1.59 -3.47 -20.11
C GLN A 550 2.25 -2.09 -20.09
N ASP A 551 1.46 -1.03 -19.96
CA ASP A 551 1.90 0.35 -19.93
C ASP A 551 1.00 1.19 -18.99
N ARG A 552 1.37 2.45 -18.80
CA ARG A 552 0.64 3.37 -17.91
C ARG A 552 -0.72 3.79 -18.48
N GLU A 553 -0.88 3.77 -19.79
CA GLU A 553 -2.15 4.10 -20.45
C GLU A 553 -3.17 2.99 -20.21
N SER A 554 -2.83 1.74 -20.53
CA SER A 554 -3.69 0.58 -20.29
C SER A 554 -4.01 0.39 -18.80
N LEU A 555 -3.04 0.65 -17.91
CA LEU A 555 -3.27 0.68 -16.47
C LEU A 555 -4.32 1.73 -16.09
N THR A 556 -4.19 2.94 -16.62
CA THR A 556 -5.11 4.05 -16.33
C THR A 556 -6.52 3.74 -16.81
N LEU A 557 -6.66 3.18 -18.02
CA LEU A 557 -7.95 2.78 -18.59
C LEU A 557 -8.62 1.69 -17.74
N ALA A 558 -7.89 0.62 -17.38
CA ALA A 558 -8.42 -0.45 -16.55
C ALA A 558 -8.81 0.05 -15.15
N ALA A 559 -8.00 0.93 -14.56
CA ALA A 559 -8.29 1.52 -13.25
C ALA A 559 -9.55 2.40 -13.29
N ARG A 560 -9.72 3.24 -14.31
CA ARG A 560 -10.93 4.07 -14.48
C ARG A 560 -12.18 3.22 -14.70
N ALA A 561 -12.09 2.16 -15.51
CA ALA A 561 -13.20 1.24 -15.70
C ALA A 561 -13.59 0.56 -14.39
N LEU A 562 -12.64 0.06 -13.61
CA LEU A 562 -12.86 -0.54 -12.30
C LEU A 562 -13.47 0.46 -11.30
N ASP A 563 -12.93 1.69 -11.25
CA ASP A 563 -13.43 2.77 -10.38
C ASP A 563 -14.91 3.06 -10.66
N ARG A 564 -15.30 3.22 -11.94
CA ARG A 564 -16.70 3.41 -12.33
C ARG A 564 -17.60 2.30 -11.84
N VAL A 565 -17.20 1.05 -12.06
CA VAL A 565 -18.03 -0.11 -11.68
C VAL A 565 -18.21 -0.18 -10.17
N LEU A 566 -17.14 0.02 -9.39
CA LEU A 566 -17.23 0.00 -7.93
C LEU A 566 -18.04 1.17 -7.38
N LEU A 567 -17.89 2.37 -7.94
CA LEU A 567 -18.62 3.57 -7.53
C LEU A 567 -20.11 3.46 -7.82
N TRP A 568 -20.53 3.07 -9.04
CA TRP A 568 -21.92 2.98 -9.41
C TRP A 568 -22.64 1.81 -8.72
N ASN A 569 -21.95 0.72 -8.42
CA ASN A 569 -22.50 -0.39 -7.62
C ASN A 569 -22.60 -0.07 -6.11
N GLN A 570 -21.84 0.92 -5.63
CA GLN A 570 -21.84 1.37 -4.23
C GLN A 570 -21.66 0.22 -3.21
N TYR A 571 -20.72 -0.68 -3.49
CA TYR A 571 -20.34 -1.73 -2.54
C TYR A 571 -19.73 -1.17 -1.25
N ILE A 572 -19.23 0.06 -1.34
CA ILE A 572 -18.66 0.84 -0.25
C ILE A 572 -19.21 2.27 -0.29
N ILE A 573 -19.21 2.94 0.85
CA ILE A 573 -19.49 4.37 0.94
C ILE A 573 -18.17 5.06 1.24
N LEU A 574 -17.58 5.69 0.23
CA LEU A 574 -16.36 6.46 0.37
C LEU A 574 -16.56 7.60 1.36
N GLN A 575 -15.57 7.81 2.22
CA GLN A 575 -15.67 8.81 3.28
C GLN A 575 -14.97 10.12 2.86
N TRP A 576 -13.75 10.35 3.31
CA TRP A 576 -12.98 11.56 3.07
C TRP A 576 -11.50 11.26 3.03
N PHE A 577 -10.73 12.19 2.47
CA PHE A 577 -9.27 12.14 2.47
C PHE A 577 -8.68 13.49 2.85
N ARG A 578 -7.40 13.49 3.20
CA ARG A 578 -6.60 14.69 3.39
C ARG A 578 -5.81 14.97 2.12
N ALA A 579 -5.86 16.20 1.63
CA ALA A 579 -5.03 16.64 0.52
C ALA A 579 -3.58 16.97 0.94
N ASN A 580 -3.34 17.08 2.24
CA ASN A 580 -2.03 17.47 2.80
C ASN A 580 -1.62 16.51 3.93
N TYR A 581 -0.32 16.32 4.09
CA TYR A 581 0.26 15.90 5.35
C TYR A 581 0.10 17.04 6.35
N THR A 582 -0.62 16.83 7.44
CA THR A 582 -0.74 17.79 8.55
C THR A 582 0.32 17.45 9.56
N ILE A 583 1.45 18.15 9.54
CA ILE A 583 2.61 17.86 10.38
C ILE A 583 2.90 18.98 11.35
N ALA A 584 3.35 18.61 12.53
CA ALA A 584 3.93 19.52 13.51
C ALA A 584 5.23 18.92 14.05
N TYR A 585 6.23 19.73 14.21
CA TYR A 585 7.53 19.28 14.70
C TYR A 585 8.27 20.38 15.45
N TRP A 586 9.07 19.97 16.41
CA TRP A 586 10.03 20.86 17.03
C TRP A 586 11.07 21.28 15.99
N ASP A 587 11.39 22.57 15.89
CA ASP A 587 12.27 23.10 14.84
C ASP A 587 13.74 22.76 15.10
N ILE A 588 14.03 21.47 15.00
CA ILE A 588 15.38 20.87 15.13
C ILE A 588 15.82 20.18 13.84
N PHE A 589 15.01 20.27 12.79
CA PHE A 589 15.27 19.51 11.57
C PHE A 589 15.78 20.40 10.44
N GLY A 590 16.77 19.87 9.71
CA GLY A 590 17.03 20.21 8.33
C GLY A 590 16.31 19.23 7.39
N ARG A 591 16.03 19.69 6.19
CA ARG A 591 15.38 18.88 5.14
C ARG A 591 15.90 19.26 3.76
N PRO A 592 15.89 18.34 2.76
CA PRO A 592 16.27 18.69 1.38
C PRO A 592 15.36 19.78 0.80
N GLU A 593 15.88 20.54 -0.14
CA GLU A 593 15.09 21.53 -0.91
C GLU A 593 14.03 20.84 -1.76
N THR A 594 14.39 19.73 -2.41
CA THR A 594 13.48 18.92 -3.20
C THR A 594 12.85 17.84 -2.34
N ARG A 595 11.54 17.74 -2.37
CA ARG A 595 10.78 16.68 -1.70
C ARG A 595 10.45 15.58 -2.71
N PRO A 596 10.51 14.30 -2.32
CA PRO A 596 10.08 13.23 -3.20
C PRO A 596 8.56 13.31 -3.48
N THR A 597 8.16 12.93 -4.69
CA THR A 597 6.78 13.08 -5.18
C THR A 597 5.77 12.26 -4.38
N TYR A 598 6.11 11.01 -4.04
CA TYR A 598 5.17 10.04 -3.47
C TYR A 598 5.28 9.89 -1.96
N ALA A 599 6.18 10.60 -1.30
CA ALA A 599 6.38 10.51 0.14
C ALA A 599 6.70 11.88 0.77
N LEU A 600 6.58 11.96 2.09
CA LEU A 600 7.09 13.11 2.85
C LEU A 600 8.63 13.12 2.93
N GLY A 601 9.25 11.96 2.83
CA GLY A 601 10.70 11.78 2.90
C GLY A 601 11.29 11.89 4.31
N PHE A 602 10.47 12.08 5.34
CA PHE A 602 10.88 12.43 6.69
C PHE A 602 11.92 11.46 7.30
N LEU A 603 11.64 10.15 7.34
CA LEU A 603 12.56 9.17 7.94
C LEU A 603 13.81 8.92 7.09
N ASP A 604 13.70 9.12 5.79
CA ASP A 604 14.76 8.82 4.85
C ASP A 604 15.77 9.95 4.70
N THR A 605 15.28 11.20 4.58
CA THR A 605 16.09 12.29 4.03
C THR A 605 16.30 13.47 4.97
N TRP A 606 15.45 13.63 6.03
CA TRP A 606 15.64 14.71 7.00
C TRP A 606 16.80 14.39 7.94
N TRP A 607 17.33 15.42 8.60
CA TRP A 607 18.41 15.31 9.58
C TRP A 607 18.15 16.16 10.82
N ILE A 608 18.87 15.90 11.90
CA ILE A 608 18.93 16.80 13.04
C ILE A 608 19.91 17.92 12.70
N ASP A 609 19.40 19.15 12.66
CA ASP A 609 20.19 20.35 12.41
C ASP A 609 20.91 20.77 13.71
N PRO A 610 22.27 20.80 13.73
CA PRO A 610 23.01 21.13 14.94
C PRO A 610 22.77 22.55 15.44
N GLU A 611 22.62 23.53 14.51
CA GLU A 611 22.44 24.94 14.87
C GLU A 611 21.05 25.17 15.49
N LYS A 612 20.00 24.66 14.85
CA LYS A 612 18.65 24.72 15.38
C LYS A 612 18.53 24.01 16.73
N THR A 613 19.17 22.85 16.87
CA THR A 613 19.17 22.10 18.12
C THR A 613 19.87 22.86 19.24
N ALA A 614 20.98 23.54 18.96
CA ALA A 614 21.70 24.36 19.94
C ALA A 614 20.84 25.52 20.46
N GLY A 615 20.05 26.13 19.58
CA GLY A 615 19.12 27.21 19.94
C GLY A 615 17.98 26.78 20.88
N LEU A 616 17.57 25.50 20.82
CA LEU A 616 16.47 24.97 21.62
C LEU A 616 16.88 24.24 22.92
N LYS A 617 18.18 23.93 23.13
CA LYS A 617 18.65 23.16 24.28
C LYS A 617 18.38 23.82 25.63
N GLY A 618 18.47 25.14 25.71
CA GLY A 618 18.22 25.87 26.95
C GLY A 618 16.77 25.83 27.44
N ASP A 619 15.83 25.61 26.54
CA ASP A 619 14.40 25.59 26.84
C ASP A 619 13.84 24.16 27.06
N ARG A 620 14.50 23.13 26.53
CA ARG A 620 14.06 21.71 26.66
C ARG A 620 14.45 21.07 27.98
N ASP A 621 15.57 21.47 28.57
CA ASP A 621 16.00 20.95 29.86
C ASP A 621 15.18 21.54 31.02
N ASN A 622 14.35 22.56 30.74
CA ASN A 622 13.44 23.22 31.67
C ASN A 622 11.95 22.81 31.51
N LEU A 623 11.63 21.91 30.57
CA LEU A 623 10.29 21.32 30.37
C LEU A 623 10.27 19.85 30.78
#